data_385121ec54c1554fed0be93b094cc042
#
_entry.id   385121ec54c1554fed0be93b094cc042
#
_cell.length_a   1.000
_cell.length_b   1.000
_cell.length_c   1.000
_cell.angle_alpha   90.00
_cell.angle_beta   90.00
_cell.angle_gamma   90.00
#
_symmetry.space_group_name_H-M   'P 1'
#
loop_
_entity.id
_entity.type
_entity.pdbx_description
1 polymer ?
#
loop_
_entity_poly.entity_id
_entity_poly.type
_entity_poly.pdbx_seq_one_letter_code
_entity_poly.pdbx_strand_id
1 'polypeptide(L)'
;DNAARRLSEIRSEGSFETERRAGTTVYRWGATYCVGLSGHVVGLDFPPEYSDWRDVEPVELIDAPVEKEPTKEGIVAALRSLAAEADRVIVATDYDREGELIGKEAYEVVGEAAPEVPVDRVRFSSITDREVNEAFADPDEIDFDLAAAGEARQVIDLVWGAALTRFLSLSSGQLGDDFISVGRVQGPTL
;
A
#
# COMPACT_ATOMS: atom_id res chain seq x y z
N ASP A 1 5.60 -6.93 -8.34
CA ASP A 1 5.27 -7.70 -9.56
C ASP A 1 5.70 -9.17 -9.48
N ASN A 2 6.85 -9.48 -8.85
CA ASN A 2 7.31 -10.87 -8.70
C ASN A 2 6.34 -11.74 -7.90
N ALA A 3 5.74 -11.21 -6.84
CA ALA A 3 4.76 -11.92 -6.03
C ALA A 3 3.50 -12.28 -6.85
N ALA A 4 2.92 -11.32 -7.57
CA ALA A 4 1.75 -11.56 -8.40
C ALA A 4 2.02 -12.59 -9.51
N ARG A 5 3.20 -12.51 -10.15
CA ARG A 5 3.62 -13.51 -11.12
C ARG A 5 3.71 -14.90 -10.52
N ARG A 6 4.37 -15.03 -9.34
CA ARG A 6 4.53 -16.32 -8.67
C ARG A 6 3.18 -16.88 -8.20
N LEU A 7 2.27 -16.04 -7.67
CA LEU A 7 0.91 -16.45 -7.36
C LEU A 7 0.16 -16.96 -8.61
N SER A 8 0.30 -16.25 -9.73
CA SER A 8 -0.29 -16.66 -10.99
C SER A 8 0.26 -18.01 -11.50
N GLU A 9 1.57 -18.23 -11.39
CA GLU A 9 2.19 -19.52 -11.72
C GLU A 9 1.59 -20.67 -10.90
N ILE A 10 1.45 -20.48 -9.58
CA ILE A 10 0.90 -21.50 -8.68
C ILE A 10 -0.58 -21.76 -8.98
N ARG A 11 -1.38 -20.68 -9.09
CA ARG A 11 -2.83 -20.80 -9.22
C ARG A 11 -3.32 -21.21 -10.60
N SER A 12 -2.51 -21.02 -11.63
CA SER A 12 -2.79 -21.42 -13.02
C SER A 12 -2.08 -22.70 -13.43
N GLU A 13 -1.32 -23.35 -12.52
CA GLU A 13 -0.45 -24.48 -12.83
C GLU A 13 0.54 -24.15 -13.99
N GLY A 14 1.02 -22.89 -14.00
CA GLY A 14 1.96 -22.39 -15.00
C GLY A 14 1.32 -21.91 -16.31
N SER A 15 -0.01 -21.98 -16.44
CA SER A 15 -0.73 -21.60 -17.67
C SER A 15 -1.43 -20.25 -17.52
N PHE A 16 -0.71 -19.15 -17.70
CA PHE A 16 -1.27 -17.80 -17.67
C PHE A 16 -0.76 -16.92 -18.81
N GLU A 17 -1.52 -15.92 -19.15
CA GLU A 17 -1.19 -14.87 -20.10
C GLU A 17 -0.86 -13.58 -19.36
N THR A 18 -0.15 -12.67 -20.03
CA THR A 18 0.17 -11.36 -19.51
C THR A 18 -0.46 -10.30 -20.40
N GLU A 19 -1.22 -9.40 -19.83
CA GLU A 19 -1.80 -8.24 -20.51
C GLU A 19 -1.44 -6.92 -19.82
N ARG A 20 -1.78 -5.79 -20.44
CA ARG A 20 -1.61 -4.47 -19.87
C ARG A 20 -2.96 -3.79 -19.66
N ARG A 21 -3.21 -3.32 -18.41
CA ARG A 21 -4.36 -2.45 -18.10
C ARG A 21 -3.87 -1.18 -17.40
N ALA A 22 -4.24 -0.03 -17.88
CA ALA A 22 -3.78 1.28 -17.37
C ALA A 22 -2.25 1.37 -17.17
N GLY A 23 -1.47 0.76 -18.07
CA GLY A 23 -0.01 0.71 -17.96
C GLY A 23 0.54 -0.32 -16.96
N THR A 24 -0.32 -1.00 -16.19
CA THR A 24 0.04 -2.03 -15.21
C THR A 24 0.03 -3.41 -15.84
N THR A 25 0.96 -4.27 -15.42
CA THR A 25 0.99 -5.68 -15.83
C THR A 25 -0.07 -6.46 -15.08
N VAL A 26 -0.90 -7.19 -15.81
CA VAL A 26 -1.97 -8.05 -15.29
C VAL A 26 -1.73 -9.46 -15.79
N TYR A 27 -1.81 -10.44 -14.91
CA TYR A 27 -1.73 -11.86 -15.23
C TYR A 27 -3.14 -12.44 -15.32
N ARG A 28 -3.41 -13.25 -16.36
CA ARG A 28 -4.73 -13.79 -16.63
C ARG A 28 -4.68 -15.29 -16.89
N TRP A 29 -5.61 -16.03 -16.31
CA TRP A 29 -5.87 -17.45 -16.63
C TRP A 29 -7.37 -17.74 -16.46
N GLY A 30 -7.97 -18.30 -17.51
CA GLY A 30 -9.42 -18.48 -17.56
C GLY A 30 -10.17 -17.15 -17.37
N ALA A 31 -11.01 -17.07 -16.36
CA ALA A 31 -11.74 -15.87 -15.98
C ALA A 31 -11.06 -15.10 -14.82
N THR A 32 -9.88 -15.52 -14.38
CA THR A 32 -9.18 -14.91 -13.23
C THR A 32 -8.13 -13.92 -13.72
N TYR A 33 -8.04 -12.80 -13.00
CA TYR A 33 -7.02 -11.77 -13.20
C TYR A 33 -6.22 -11.58 -11.90
N CYS A 34 -4.92 -11.35 -12.01
CA CYS A 34 -4.05 -11.05 -10.88
C CYS A 34 -3.22 -9.80 -11.15
N VAL A 35 -3.25 -8.86 -10.20
CA VAL A 35 -2.50 -7.60 -10.23
C VAL A 35 -1.59 -7.51 -9.03
N GLY A 36 -0.32 -7.16 -9.25
CA GLY A 36 0.61 -6.90 -8.16
C GLY A 36 0.53 -5.44 -7.68
N LEU A 37 0.35 -5.25 -6.38
CA LEU A 37 0.23 -3.93 -5.77
C LEU A 37 1.59 -3.20 -5.66
N SER A 38 2.70 -3.97 -5.60
CA SER A 38 4.07 -3.44 -5.45
C SER A 38 4.24 -2.56 -4.19
N GLY A 39 3.63 -2.95 -3.08
CA GLY A 39 3.54 -2.20 -1.83
C GLY A 39 2.30 -1.29 -1.79
N HIS A 40 2.31 -0.24 -0.96
CA HIS A 40 1.19 0.68 -0.82
C HIS A 40 0.74 1.30 -2.14
N VAL A 41 -0.56 1.34 -2.36
CA VAL A 41 -1.19 2.01 -3.50
C VAL A 41 -1.66 3.41 -3.15
N VAL A 42 -1.76 3.68 -1.86
CA VAL A 42 -2.06 4.99 -1.26
C VAL A 42 -0.87 5.41 -0.40
N GLY A 43 -0.45 6.66 -0.48
CA GLY A 43 0.53 7.29 0.39
C GLY A 43 -0.14 8.26 1.35
N LEU A 44 0.59 8.64 2.40
CA LEU A 44 0.21 9.70 3.32
C LEU A 44 1.10 10.90 3.08
N ASP A 45 0.51 12.10 3.01
CA ASP A 45 1.26 13.35 2.97
C ASP A 45 0.49 14.45 3.70
N PHE A 46 1.16 15.56 3.96
CA PHE A 46 0.53 16.76 4.47
C PHE A 46 -0.12 17.54 3.33
N PRO A 47 -1.21 18.29 3.60
CA PRO A 47 -1.79 19.22 2.63
C PRO A 47 -0.76 20.23 2.09
N PRO A 48 -0.95 20.76 0.87
CA PRO A 48 0.00 21.65 0.21
C PRO A 48 0.43 22.88 1.01
N GLU A 49 -0.42 23.40 1.89
CA GLU A 49 -0.12 24.52 2.79
C GLU A 49 1.02 24.22 3.76
N TYR A 50 1.34 22.95 4.02
CA TYR A 50 2.46 22.52 4.87
C TYR A 50 3.74 22.24 4.08
N SER A 51 3.78 22.50 2.77
CA SER A 51 4.92 22.16 1.91
C SER A 51 6.11 23.07 2.08
N ASP A 52 5.91 24.36 2.39
CA ASP A 52 7.03 25.29 2.58
C ASP A 52 7.61 25.17 3.99
N TRP A 53 8.86 24.73 4.06
CA TRP A 53 9.57 24.49 5.33
C TRP A 53 9.90 25.76 6.09
N ARG A 54 9.88 26.95 5.45
CA ARG A 54 10.20 28.23 6.07
C ARG A 54 8.97 28.93 6.63
N ASP A 55 7.81 28.63 6.04
CA ASP A 55 6.55 29.28 6.40
C ASP A 55 5.77 28.51 7.47
N VAL A 56 6.13 27.24 7.69
CA VAL A 56 5.48 26.33 8.65
C VAL A 56 6.46 25.93 9.75
N GLU A 57 6.11 26.23 10.99
CA GLU A 57 6.90 25.80 12.15
C GLU A 57 6.88 24.24 12.24
N PRO A 58 8.03 23.57 12.42
CA PRO A 58 8.07 22.11 12.47
C PRO A 58 7.15 21.47 13.50
N VAL A 59 6.86 22.16 14.60
CA VAL A 59 5.94 21.68 15.66
C VAL A 59 4.49 21.65 15.20
N GLU A 60 4.09 22.49 14.26
CA GLU A 60 2.72 22.51 13.73
C GLU A 60 2.37 21.22 12.96
N LEU A 61 3.39 20.51 12.43
CA LEU A 61 3.20 19.24 11.75
C LEU A 61 2.70 18.13 12.68
N ILE A 62 2.86 18.27 13.98
CA ILE A 62 2.40 17.27 14.97
C ILE A 62 0.87 17.16 14.97
N ASP A 63 0.19 18.29 14.81
CA ASP A 63 -1.28 18.38 14.81
C ASP A 63 -1.86 18.65 13.42
N ALA A 64 -0.98 18.66 12.38
CA ALA A 64 -1.40 18.90 11.01
C ALA A 64 -2.26 17.73 10.46
N PRO A 65 -3.27 18.00 9.65
CA PRO A 65 -4.03 16.95 9.00
C PRO A 65 -3.11 16.15 8.06
N VAL A 66 -3.41 14.86 7.93
CA VAL A 66 -2.72 13.96 6.99
C VAL A 66 -3.73 13.52 5.94
N GLU A 67 -3.35 13.64 4.68
CA GLU A 67 -4.17 13.29 3.54
C GLU A 67 -3.68 12.00 2.87
N LYS A 68 -4.63 11.25 2.29
CA LYS A 68 -4.35 10.04 1.53
C LYS A 68 -4.29 10.40 0.05
N GLU A 69 -3.18 10.08 -0.60
CA GLU A 69 -2.99 10.28 -2.03
C GLU A 69 -2.65 8.99 -2.76
N PRO A 70 -3.24 8.73 -3.95
CA PRO A 70 -2.83 7.61 -4.77
C PRO A 70 -1.36 7.74 -5.20
N THR A 71 -0.52 6.80 -4.80
CA THR A 71 0.90 6.78 -5.19
C THR A 71 1.15 6.00 -6.47
N LYS A 72 0.19 5.17 -6.89
CA LYS A 72 0.31 4.25 -8.03
C LYS A 72 -0.95 4.29 -8.90
N GLU A 73 -1.18 5.42 -9.55
CA GLU A 73 -2.37 5.67 -10.37
C GLU A 73 -2.71 4.54 -11.36
N GLY A 74 -1.68 3.98 -12.04
CA GLY A 74 -1.88 2.88 -12.98
C GLY A 74 -2.40 1.61 -12.31
N ILE A 75 -1.93 1.29 -11.10
CA ILE A 75 -2.42 0.12 -10.34
C ILE A 75 -3.84 0.38 -9.85
N VAL A 76 -4.12 1.56 -9.29
CA VAL A 76 -5.46 1.96 -8.84
C VAL A 76 -6.47 1.92 -10.00
N ALA A 77 -6.11 2.45 -11.16
CA ALA A 77 -6.96 2.41 -12.35
C ALA A 77 -7.20 0.97 -12.85
N ALA A 78 -6.18 0.11 -12.82
CA ALA A 78 -6.31 -1.30 -13.18
C ALA A 78 -7.24 -2.04 -12.20
N LEU A 79 -7.08 -1.82 -10.88
CA LEU A 79 -7.94 -2.40 -9.85
C LEU A 79 -9.40 -1.99 -10.03
N ARG A 80 -9.69 -0.69 -10.21
CA ARG A 80 -11.04 -0.18 -10.45
C ARG A 80 -11.68 -0.80 -11.69
N SER A 81 -10.92 -0.87 -12.80
CA SER A 81 -11.40 -1.48 -14.05
C SER A 81 -11.73 -2.96 -13.88
N LEU A 82 -10.86 -3.73 -13.20
CA LEU A 82 -11.07 -5.15 -12.97
C LEU A 82 -12.19 -5.43 -11.97
N ALA A 83 -12.29 -4.63 -10.90
CA ALA A 83 -13.35 -4.76 -9.89
C ALA A 83 -14.75 -4.59 -10.51
N ALA A 84 -14.90 -3.66 -11.45
CA ALA A 84 -16.17 -3.43 -12.13
C ALA A 84 -16.65 -4.60 -13.01
N GLU A 85 -15.73 -5.52 -13.37
CA GLU A 85 -15.99 -6.71 -14.20
C GLU A 85 -16.01 -8.00 -13.35
N ALA A 86 -15.64 -7.94 -12.07
CA ALA A 86 -15.42 -9.11 -11.23
C ALA A 86 -16.68 -9.54 -10.48
N ASP A 87 -16.89 -10.86 -10.37
CA ASP A 87 -17.91 -11.45 -9.48
C ASP A 87 -17.40 -11.58 -8.03
N ARG A 88 -16.07 -11.57 -7.84
CA ARG A 88 -15.39 -11.71 -6.55
C ARG A 88 -13.99 -11.15 -6.64
N VAL A 89 -13.51 -10.53 -5.57
CA VAL A 89 -12.13 -10.08 -5.43
C VAL A 89 -11.46 -10.81 -4.27
N ILE A 90 -10.20 -11.19 -4.44
CA ILE A 90 -9.38 -11.80 -3.40
C ILE A 90 -8.16 -10.91 -3.17
N VAL A 91 -8.03 -10.37 -1.98
CA VAL A 91 -6.86 -9.64 -1.52
C VAL A 91 -5.85 -10.64 -0.95
N ALA A 92 -4.70 -10.78 -1.61
CA ALA A 92 -3.66 -11.75 -1.29
C ALA A 92 -2.33 -11.03 -1.02
N THR A 93 -2.06 -10.69 0.23
CA THR A 93 -0.87 -9.99 0.69
C THR A 93 -0.24 -10.71 1.90
N ASP A 94 0.96 -10.31 2.30
CA ASP A 94 1.71 -10.92 3.39
C ASP A 94 0.92 -10.93 4.71
N TYR A 95 1.23 -11.91 5.58
CA TYR A 95 0.60 -12.04 6.88
C TYR A 95 1.34 -11.20 7.94
N ASP A 96 1.25 -9.89 7.80
CA ASP A 96 1.70 -8.92 8.79
C ASP A 96 0.87 -7.62 8.70
N ARG A 97 1.12 -6.68 9.62
CA ARG A 97 0.37 -5.40 9.66
C ARG A 97 0.55 -4.53 8.41
N GLU A 98 1.71 -4.63 7.74
CA GLU A 98 2.00 -3.91 6.50
C GLU A 98 1.19 -4.52 5.34
N GLY A 99 1.23 -5.84 5.20
CA GLY A 99 0.43 -6.57 4.23
C GLY A 99 -1.07 -6.38 4.45
N GLU A 100 -1.52 -6.30 5.70
CA GLU A 100 -2.93 -6.04 6.02
C GLU A 100 -3.35 -4.61 5.66
N LEU A 101 -2.49 -3.62 5.88
CA LEU A 101 -2.75 -2.24 5.46
C LEU A 101 -2.79 -2.11 3.94
N ILE A 102 -1.84 -2.70 3.22
CA ILE A 102 -1.85 -2.75 1.75
C ILE A 102 -3.13 -3.44 1.26
N GLY A 103 -3.54 -4.50 1.94
CA GLY A 103 -4.80 -5.21 1.65
C GLY A 103 -6.03 -4.33 1.84
N LYS A 104 -6.09 -3.58 2.93
CA LYS A 104 -7.16 -2.60 3.22
C LYS A 104 -7.21 -1.51 2.16
N GLU A 105 -6.07 -0.96 1.73
CA GLU A 105 -6.01 0.05 0.67
C GLU A 105 -6.60 -0.49 -0.65
N ALA A 106 -6.25 -1.71 -1.02
CA ALA A 106 -6.82 -2.37 -2.20
C ALA A 106 -8.33 -2.60 -2.04
N TYR A 107 -8.79 -3.01 -0.85
CA TYR A 107 -10.20 -3.17 -0.51
C TYR A 107 -10.98 -1.87 -0.66
N GLU A 108 -10.44 -0.75 -0.16
CA GLU A 108 -11.07 0.59 -0.29
C GLU A 108 -11.20 0.99 -1.76
N VAL A 109 -10.15 0.81 -2.58
CA VAL A 109 -10.16 1.10 -4.02
C VAL A 109 -11.19 0.25 -4.77
N VAL A 110 -11.31 -1.04 -4.42
CA VAL A 110 -12.32 -1.95 -4.99
C VAL A 110 -13.72 -1.54 -4.58
N GLY A 111 -13.94 -1.23 -3.30
CA GLY A 111 -15.24 -0.83 -2.76
C GLY A 111 -15.79 0.46 -3.36
N GLU A 112 -14.90 1.42 -3.70
CA GLU A 112 -15.30 2.64 -4.42
C GLU A 112 -15.80 2.35 -5.86
N ALA A 113 -15.17 1.38 -6.55
CA ALA A 113 -15.50 1.06 -7.93
C ALA A 113 -16.64 0.04 -8.07
N ALA A 114 -16.76 -0.88 -7.14
CA ALA A 114 -17.69 -2.00 -7.16
C ALA A 114 -18.15 -2.37 -5.73
N PRO A 115 -19.01 -1.57 -5.08
CA PRO A 115 -19.38 -1.73 -3.67
C PRO A 115 -20.11 -3.03 -3.35
N GLU A 116 -20.71 -3.68 -4.33
CA GLU A 116 -21.47 -4.93 -4.15
C GLU A 116 -20.61 -6.19 -4.38
N VAL A 117 -19.36 -6.04 -4.85
CA VAL A 117 -18.49 -7.19 -5.11
C VAL A 117 -17.93 -7.74 -3.80
N PRO A 118 -18.11 -9.03 -3.51
CA PRO A 118 -17.55 -9.64 -2.32
C PRO A 118 -16.02 -9.65 -2.39
N VAL A 119 -15.38 -9.26 -1.26
CA VAL A 119 -13.93 -9.23 -1.13
C VAL A 119 -13.50 -10.16 -0.01
N ASP A 120 -12.67 -11.12 -0.34
CA ASP A 120 -12.06 -12.05 0.61
C ASP A 120 -10.58 -11.73 0.80
N ARG A 121 -10.05 -12.16 1.94
CA ARG A 121 -8.67 -12.00 2.34
C ARG A 121 -7.94 -13.35 2.36
N VAL A 122 -6.78 -13.42 1.74
CA VAL A 122 -5.89 -14.59 1.78
C VAL A 122 -4.53 -14.15 2.30
N ARG A 123 -4.06 -14.81 3.35
CA ARG A 123 -2.80 -14.51 4.05
C ARG A 123 -1.81 -15.63 3.89
N PHE A 124 -0.57 -15.30 3.60
CA PHE A 124 0.53 -16.26 3.54
C PHE A 124 1.83 -15.59 4.04
N SER A 125 2.71 -16.38 4.63
CA SER A 125 4.02 -15.94 5.09
C SER A 125 5.11 -16.23 4.05
N SER A 126 4.86 -17.19 3.18
CA SER A 126 5.73 -17.52 2.05
C SER A 126 4.93 -17.90 0.80
N ILE A 127 5.45 -17.57 -0.38
CA ILE A 127 4.80 -17.88 -1.66
C ILE A 127 5.26 -19.25 -2.15
N THR A 128 4.88 -20.29 -1.41
CA THR A 128 5.07 -21.70 -1.79
C THR A 128 3.76 -22.30 -2.30
N ASP A 129 3.85 -23.30 -3.17
CA ASP A 129 2.67 -23.96 -3.76
C ASP A 129 1.72 -24.50 -2.66
N ARG A 130 2.28 -25.07 -1.60
CA ARG A 130 1.48 -25.60 -0.48
C ARG A 130 0.77 -24.48 0.28
N GLU A 131 1.51 -23.47 0.77
CA GLU A 131 0.97 -22.43 1.63
C GLU A 131 -0.06 -21.57 0.88
N VAL A 132 0.22 -21.21 -0.38
CA VAL A 132 -0.72 -20.48 -1.22
C VAL A 132 -2.01 -21.27 -1.43
N ASN A 133 -1.92 -22.57 -1.78
CA ASN A 133 -3.13 -23.37 -2.01
C ASN A 133 -3.94 -23.62 -0.72
N GLU A 134 -3.27 -23.83 0.43
CA GLU A 134 -3.92 -23.92 1.73
C GLU A 134 -4.66 -22.62 2.08
N ALA A 135 -4.01 -21.47 1.91
CA ALA A 135 -4.59 -20.16 2.19
C ALA A 135 -5.79 -19.81 1.28
N PHE A 136 -5.72 -20.16 0.00
CA PHE A 136 -6.84 -19.94 -0.93
C PHE A 136 -8.00 -20.91 -0.74
N ALA A 137 -7.80 -22.03 -0.04
CA ALA A 137 -8.86 -22.97 0.28
C ALA A 137 -9.74 -22.50 1.45
N ASP A 138 -9.19 -21.67 2.35
CA ASP A 138 -9.88 -21.12 3.53
C ASP A 138 -9.62 -19.61 3.65
N PRO A 139 -10.24 -18.78 2.80
CA PRO A 139 -10.11 -17.34 2.85
C PRO A 139 -10.80 -16.75 4.07
N ASP A 140 -10.31 -15.62 4.53
CA ASP A 140 -10.74 -14.89 5.71
C ASP A 140 -11.28 -13.51 5.32
N GLU A 141 -11.57 -12.66 6.29
CA GLU A 141 -11.90 -11.24 6.11
C GLU A 141 -10.67 -10.37 6.40
N ILE A 142 -10.72 -9.10 5.96
CA ILE A 142 -9.68 -8.13 6.28
C ILE A 142 -9.72 -7.81 7.77
N ASP A 143 -8.57 -7.88 8.42
CA ASP A 143 -8.38 -7.47 9.80
C ASP A 143 -8.14 -5.94 9.86
N PHE A 144 -9.24 -5.20 10.02
CA PHE A 144 -9.20 -3.73 10.08
C PHE A 144 -8.44 -3.22 11.30
N ASP A 145 -8.38 -3.96 12.41
CA ASP A 145 -7.62 -3.56 13.60
C ASP A 145 -6.11 -3.69 13.35
N LEU A 146 -5.70 -4.77 12.70
CA LEU A 146 -4.31 -4.97 12.29
C LEU A 146 -3.89 -3.94 11.22
N ALA A 147 -4.76 -3.66 10.26
CA ALA A 147 -4.55 -2.61 9.24
C ALA A 147 -4.43 -1.22 9.88
N ALA A 148 -5.28 -0.89 10.88
CA ALA A 148 -5.20 0.36 11.61
C ALA A 148 -3.88 0.52 12.37
N ALA A 149 -3.33 -0.57 12.92
CA ALA A 149 -2.00 -0.55 13.54
C ALA A 149 -0.89 -0.25 12.51
N GLY A 150 -1.03 -0.71 11.28
CA GLY A 150 -0.15 -0.36 10.16
C GLY A 150 -0.26 1.13 9.78
N GLU A 151 -1.50 1.62 9.63
CA GLU A 151 -1.80 3.03 9.30
C GLU A 151 -1.27 3.99 10.38
N ALA A 152 -1.49 3.67 11.67
CA ALA A 152 -0.95 4.47 12.77
C ALA A 152 0.58 4.58 12.72
N ARG A 153 1.25 3.49 12.34
CA ARG A 153 2.70 3.51 12.14
C ARG A 153 3.11 4.42 10.98
N GLN A 154 2.42 4.40 9.86
CA GLN A 154 2.70 5.29 8.73
C GLN A 154 2.54 6.76 9.13
N VAL A 155 1.46 7.10 9.85
CA VAL A 155 1.24 8.46 10.36
C VAL A 155 2.38 8.90 11.28
N ILE A 156 2.77 8.03 12.23
CA ILE A 156 3.90 8.34 13.13
C ILE A 156 5.20 8.52 12.32
N ASP A 157 5.47 7.66 11.36
CA ASP A 157 6.70 7.75 10.54
C ASP A 157 6.70 9.05 9.70
N LEU A 158 5.57 9.47 9.15
CA LEU A 158 5.42 10.74 8.44
C LEU A 158 5.64 11.94 9.36
N VAL A 159 4.85 12.03 10.42
CA VAL A 159 4.85 13.19 11.34
C VAL A 159 6.21 13.35 12.03
N TRP A 160 6.73 12.26 12.61
CA TRP A 160 8.04 12.25 13.26
C TRP A 160 9.17 12.59 12.29
N GLY A 161 9.17 11.92 11.11
CA GLY A 161 10.17 12.15 10.09
C GLY A 161 10.16 13.60 9.57
N ALA A 162 8.99 14.13 9.25
CA ALA A 162 8.86 15.50 8.75
C ALA A 162 9.22 16.54 9.80
N ALA A 163 8.67 16.46 11.03
CA ALA A 163 8.92 17.43 12.09
C ALA A 163 10.41 17.49 12.46
N LEU A 164 11.06 16.35 12.71
CA LEU A 164 12.48 16.33 13.07
C LEU A 164 13.39 16.70 11.90
N THR A 165 13.11 16.22 10.69
CA THR A 165 13.89 16.56 9.50
C THR A 165 13.86 18.08 9.26
N ARG A 166 12.69 18.71 9.29
CA ARG A 166 12.55 20.16 9.12
C ARG A 166 13.22 20.93 10.25
N PHE A 167 12.99 20.54 11.50
CA PHE A 167 13.58 21.20 12.67
C PHE A 167 15.11 21.21 12.59
N LEU A 168 15.75 20.06 12.33
CA LEU A 168 17.20 19.95 12.28
C LEU A 168 17.78 20.65 11.05
N SER A 169 17.13 20.52 9.90
CA SER A 169 17.59 21.17 8.67
C SER A 169 17.53 22.69 8.74
N LEU A 170 16.43 23.24 9.26
CA LEU A 170 16.27 24.69 9.47
C LEU A 170 17.25 25.22 10.52
N SER A 171 17.41 24.52 11.65
CA SER A 171 18.29 24.93 12.74
C SER A 171 19.76 24.91 12.35
N SER A 172 20.17 23.99 11.48
CA SER A 172 21.56 23.87 10.97
C SER A 172 21.81 24.69 9.69
N GLY A 173 20.76 25.23 9.06
CA GLY A 173 20.86 25.92 7.77
C GLY A 173 21.10 24.98 6.58
N GLN A 174 20.94 23.67 6.76
CA GLN A 174 21.10 22.66 5.71
C GLN A 174 19.76 22.42 5.00
N LEU A 175 19.58 23.04 3.84
CA LEU A 175 18.36 23.00 3.05
C LEU A 175 18.64 22.56 1.61
N GLY A 176 17.61 22.25 0.86
CA GLY A 176 17.74 21.76 -0.52
C GLY A 176 18.30 20.34 -0.52
N ASP A 177 19.30 20.07 -1.34
CA ASP A 177 19.90 18.74 -1.48
C ASP A 177 20.71 18.31 -0.25
N ASP A 178 21.07 19.23 0.64
CA ASP A 178 21.88 18.99 1.84
C ASP A 178 21.04 18.85 3.13
N PHE A 179 19.72 18.69 3.05
CA PHE A 179 18.85 18.57 4.23
C PHE A 179 19.19 17.35 5.10
N ILE A 180 18.99 17.50 6.40
CA ILE A 180 19.22 16.43 7.38
C ILE A 180 18.00 15.54 7.46
N SER A 181 18.04 14.36 6.84
CA SER A 181 16.97 13.37 6.95
C SER A 181 17.04 12.63 8.28
N VAL A 182 15.94 12.63 9.03
CA VAL A 182 15.82 11.91 10.30
C VAL A 182 14.59 11.04 10.28
N GLY A 183 14.80 9.73 10.40
CA GLY A 183 13.73 8.77 10.55
C GLY A 183 13.52 8.33 11.99
N ARG A 184 12.43 7.63 12.24
CA ARG A 184 12.05 7.08 13.54
C ARG A 184 13.14 6.21 14.20
N VAL A 185 13.90 5.47 13.41
CA VAL A 185 15.00 4.60 13.91
C VAL A 185 16.27 5.41 14.15
N GLN A 186 16.54 6.41 13.30
CA GLN A 186 17.75 7.24 13.41
C GLN A 186 17.68 8.24 14.57
N GLY A 187 16.49 8.80 14.86
CA GLY A 187 16.30 9.78 15.91
C GLY A 187 16.79 9.32 17.30
N PRO A 188 16.43 8.12 17.81
CA PRO A 188 16.89 7.64 19.10
C PRO A 188 18.38 7.24 19.17
N THR A 189 19.04 7.11 18.03
CA THR A 189 20.46 6.67 17.95
C THR A 189 21.46 7.82 17.76
N LEU A 190 20.95 9.03 17.61
CA LEU A 190 21.75 10.27 17.59
C LEU A 190 21.84 10.89 18.99
#